data_46363141ccfde2904850111c6c7cf9a4
#
_entry.id   46363141ccfde2904850111c6c7cf9a4
#
_cell.length_a   1.000
_cell.length_b   1.000
_cell.length_c   1.000
_cell.angle_alpha   90.00
_cell.angle_beta   90.00
_cell.angle_gamma   90.00
#
_symmetry.space_group_name_H-M   'P 1'
#
loop_
_entity.id
_entity.type
_entity.pdbx_description
1 polymer ?
#
loop_
_entity_poly.entity_id
_entity_poly.type
_entity_poly.pdbx_seq_one_letter_code
_entity_poly.pdbx_strand_id
1 'polypeptide(L)'
;MSFVVIIPARMASTRLPDKPLADIAGKPMVVRVAERAALSNASRVIVATDHALVVAACEQAGVEVRMTRADHPSGTDRIAEIAADLPLSDDAVIVNVQGDEPLIDPELINACAERVNASTPVATAAHTIHQIAEVFNSNVVKVVLDAKGDALMFSRAPLPWHRDGFARDAQSMPPDYTPLRHIGIYAYRRDFLLRYPKLAVSPLETIEALEQLRVLWHGHRIAVHLVDEPPAAGIDTPEDLERVRKHFAV
;
A
#
# COMPACT_ATOMS: atom_id res chain seq x y z
N MET A 1 -3.08 10.58 17.21
CA MET A 1 -1.89 9.71 17.38
C MET A 1 -0.83 10.23 16.42
N SER A 2 0.42 10.39 16.84
CA SER A 2 1.50 10.84 15.94
C SER A 2 2.03 9.62 15.18
N PHE A 3 2.16 9.71 13.85
CA PHE A 3 2.73 8.64 13.03
C PHE A 3 3.71 9.21 12.00
N VAL A 4 4.49 8.33 11.38
CA VAL A 4 5.45 8.68 10.33
C VAL A 4 5.05 7.99 9.03
N VAL A 5 5.07 8.71 7.92
CA VAL A 5 4.93 8.13 6.59
C VAL A 5 6.32 7.83 6.01
N ILE A 6 6.51 6.62 5.47
CA ILE A 6 7.70 6.27 4.70
C ILE A 6 7.26 5.81 3.30
N ILE A 7 7.85 6.42 2.27
CA ILE A 7 7.54 6.18 0.86
C ILE A 7 8.70 5.44 0.22
N PRO A 8 8.59 4.11 -0.01
CA PRO A 8 9.64 3.38 -0.72
C PRO A 8 9.64 3.77 -2.21
N ALA A 9 10.81 4.16 -2.72
CA ALA A 9 10.98 4.55 -4.11
C ALA A 9 12.26 3.92 -4.70
N ARG A 10 12.10 2.90 -5.56
CA ARG A 10 13.20 2.26 -6.27
C ARG A 10 13.18 2.64 -7.76
N MET A 11 14.35 2.83 -8.36
CA MET A 11 14.47 3.13 -9.80
C MET A 11 14.05 1.96 -10.69
N ALA A 12 14.29 0.73 -10.25
CA ALA A 12 13.97 -0.47 -11.02
C ALA A 12 12.46 -0.63 -11.23
N SER A 13 12.00 -0.24 -12.41
CA SER A 13 10.64 -0.47 -12.89
C SER A 13 10.70 -0.95 -14.34
N THR A 14 10.04 -2.07 -14.62
CA THR A 14 10.06 -2.68 -15.98
C THR A 14 9.00 -2.08 -16.90
N ARG A 15 7.86 -1.67 -16.38
CA ARG A 15 6.73 -1.13 -17.16
C ARG A 15 6.84 0.37 -17.43
N LEU A 16 7.45 1.11 -16.51
CA LEU A 16 7.68 2.54 -16.62
C LEU A 16 9.12 2.84 -16.14
N PRO A 17 10.11 2.93 -17.02
CA PRO A 17 11.48 3.25 -16.65
C PRO A 17 11.56 4.56 -15.87
N ASP A 18 12.45 4.63 -14.88
CA ASP A 18 12.67 5.80 -14.02
C ASP A 18 11.40 6.32 -13.34
N LYS A 19 10.45 5.42 -13.07
CA LYS A 19 9.10 5.71 -12.55
C LYS A 19 9.08 6.77 -11.43
N PRO A 20 9.92 6.73 -10.37
CA PRO A 20 9.89 7.73 -9.31
C PRO A 20 10.20 9.15 -9.78
N LEU A 21 10.95 9.29 -10.87
CA LEU A 21 11.36 10.57 -11.45
C LEU A 21 10.46 11.02 -12.61
N ALA A 22 9.46 10.24 -12.99
CA ALA A 22 8.51 10.61 -14.04
C ALA A 22 7.88 11.96 -13.72
N ASP A 23 7.93 12.89 -14.68
CA ASP A 23 7.39 14.25 -14.51
C ASP A 23 5.86 14.22 -14.42
N ILE A 24 5.32 14.91 -13.40
CA ILE A 24 3.90 15.18 -13.23
C ILE A 24 3.74 16.68 -13.00
N ALA A 25 3.41 17.41 -14.06
CA ALA A 25 3.23 18.87 -14.03
C ALA A 25 4.42 19.61 -13.38
N GLY A 26 5.62 19.34 -13.87
CA GLY A 26 6.87 20.02 -13.47
C GLY A 26 7.51 19.49 -12.18
N LYS A 27 7.01 18.40 -11.59
CA LYS A 27 7.61 17.75 -10.41
C LYS A 27 7.73 16.26 -10.60
N PRO A 28 8.79 15.61 -10.07
CA PRO A 28 8.91 14.16 -10.04
C PRO A 28 7.75 13.48 -9.30
N MET A 29 7.33 12.30 -9.76
CA MET A 29 6.23 11.52 -9.16
C MET A 29 6.43 11.34 -7.65
N VAL A 30 7.61 10.93 -7.20
CA VAL A 30 7.90 10.69 -5.78
C VAL A 30 7.73 11.95 -4.93
N VAL A 31 8.02 13.14 -5.48
CA VAL A 31 7.80 14.43 -4.83
C VAL A 31 6.30 14.71 -4.71
N ARG A 32 5.51 14.43 -5.76
CA ARG A 32 4.05 14.54 -5.71
C ARG A 32 3.42 13.65 -4.64
N VAL A 33 3.90 12.39 -4.55
CA VAL A 33 3.45 11.46 -3.48
C VAL A 33 3.80 12.02 -2.10
N ALA A 34 5.02 12.52 -1.91
CA ALA A 34 5.45 13.08 -0.62
C ALA A 34 4.65 14.34 -0.24
N GLU A 35 4.42 15.26 -1.19
CA GLU A 35 3.56 16.44 -0.99
C GLU A 35 2.13 16.03 -0.59
N ARG A 36 1.59 15.00 -1.25
CA ARG A 36 0.24 14.52 -0.96
C ARG A 36 0.16 13.88 0.42
N ALA A 37 1.13 13.03 0.76
CA ALA A 37 1.24 12.42 2.09
C ALA A 37 1.44 13.45 3.21
N ALA A 38 2.10 14.56 2.94
CA ALA A 38 2.30 15.65 3.92
C ALA A 38 1.02 16.40 4.28
N LEU A 39 -0.07 16.21 3.53
CA LEU A 39 -1.40 16.73 3.89
C LEU A 39 -2.12 15.88 4.93
N SER A 40 -1.61 14.70 5.26
CA SER A 40 -2.11 13.87 6.36
C SER A 40 -1.65 14.38 7.72
N ASN A 41 -2.10 13.73 8.81
CA ASN A 41 -1.67 14.04 10.18
C ASN A 41 -0.28 13.45 10.53
N ALA A 42 0.51 13.04 9.53
CA ALA A 42 1.85 12.52 9.73
C ALA A 42 2.78 13.59 10.33
N SER A 43 3.53 13.23 11.37
CA SER A 43 4.55 14.13 11.95
C SER A 43 5.77 14.28 11.05
N ARG A 44 6.03 13.30 10.19
CA ARG A 44 7.13 13.27 9.21
C ARG A 44 6.72 12.47 8.00
N VAL A 45 7.23 12.88 6.82
CA VAL A 45 7.15 12.12 5.58
C VAL A 45 8.56 11.92 5.05
N ILE A 46 8.98 10.68 4.84
CA ILE A 46 10.34 10.31 4.47
C ILE A 46 10.30 9.45 3.20
N VAL A 47 11.07 9.82 2.19
CA VAL A 47 11.29 8.98 1.02
C VAL A 47 12.47 8.04 1.29
N ALA A 48 12.28 6.73 1.05
CA ALA A 48 13.29 5.69 1.21
C ALA A 48 13.71 5.18 -0.17
N THR A 49 14.95 5.42 -0.60
CA THR A 49 15.41 5.09 -1.95
C THR A 49 16.81 4.50 -1.96
N ASP A 50 17.13 3.75 -3.00
CA ASP A 50 18.46 3.20 -3.28
C ASP A 50 19.18 3.95 -4.42
N HIS A 51 18.67 5.11 -4.86
CA HIS A 51 19.18 5.78 -6.04
C HIS A 51 19.46 7.27 -5.84
N ALA A 52 20.70 7.70 -6.18
CA ALA A 52 21.17 9.08 -5.96
C ALA A 52 20.33 10.15 -6.70
N LEU A 53 19.78 9.85 -7.89
CA LEU A 53 18.92 10.81 -8.62
C LEU A 53 17.60 11.05 -7.88
N VAL A 54 17.04 10.05 -7.19
CA VAL A 54 15.83 10.22 -6.37
C VAL A 54 16.16 11.07 -5.15
N VAL A 55 17.33 10.85 -4.52
CA VAL A 55 17.80 11.70 -3.41
C VAL A 55 17.88 13.15 -3.87
N ALA A 56 18.61 13.42 -4.96
CA ALA A 56 18.77 14.79 -5.48
C ALA A 56 17.43 15.47 -5.80
N ALA A 57 16.48 14.73 -6.41
CA ALA A 57 15.16 15.26 -6.72
C ALA A 57 14.35 15.62 -5.46
N CYS A 58 14.40 14.79 -4.43
CA CYS A 58 13.75 15.04 -3.14
C CYS A 58 14.38 16.23 -2.40
N GLU A 59 15.72 16.29 -2.33
CA GLU A 59 16.45 17.41 -1.70
C GLU A 59 16.14 18.74 -2.38
N GLN A 60 16.13 18.77 -3.71
CA GLN A 60 15.76 19.98 -4.47
C GLN A 60 14.34 20.44 -4.18
N ALA A 61 13.43 19.51 -3.88
CA ALA A 61 12.05 19.82 -3.52
C ALA A 61 11.83 20.07 -2.02
N GLY A 62 12.87 19.96 -1.18
CA GLY A 62 12.76 20.10 0.28
C GLY A 62 12.04 18.91 0.96
N VAL A 63 11.99 17.75 0.30
CA VAL A 63 11.41 16.51 0.83
C VAL A 63 12.47 15.72 1.59
N GLU A 64 12.17 15.30 2.82
CA GLU A 64 13.09 14.44 3.57
C GLU A 64 13.29 13.10 2.84
N VAL A 65 14.54 12.73 2.63
CA VAL A 65 14.91 11.50 1.92
C VAL A 65 16.07 10.80 2.62
N ARG A 66 16.06 9.48 2.58
CA ARG A 66 17.14 8.65 3.11
C ARG A 66 17.55 7.58 2.10
N MET A 67 18.87 7.43 1.94
CA MET A 67 19.44 6.34 1.16
C MET A 67 19.28 5.04 1.95
N THR A 68 18.92 3.96 1.24
CA THR A 68 18.82 2.59 1.76
C THR A 68 19.67 1.65 0.92
N ARG A 69 19.90 0.45 1.43
CA ARG A 69 20.55 -0.59 0.64
C ARG A 69 19.72 -0.91 -0.62
N ALA A 70 20.42 -1.31 -1.67
CA ALA A 70 19.80 -1.65 -2.96
C ALA A 70 19.23 -3.09 -2.99
N ASP A 71 19.69 -3.97 -2.09
CA ASP A 71 19.41 -5.41 -2.09
C ASP A 71 18.14 -5.81 -1.31
N HIS A 72 17.29 -4.86 -0.91
CA HIS A 72 16.03 -5.16 -0.25
C HIS A 72 15.09 -5.95 -1.17
N PRO A 73 14.56 -7.09 -0.71
CA PRO A 73 13.65 -7.91 -1.51
C PRO A 73 12.29 -7.23 -1.72
N SER A 74 11.87 -6.36 -0.79
CA SER A 74 10.56 -5.70 -0.84
C SER A 74 10.59 -4.23 -0.37
N GLY A 75 9.48 -3.52 -0.63
CA GLY A 75 9.25 -2.19 -0.09
C GLY A 75 9.15 -2.20 1.45
N THR A 76 8.57 -3.25 2.01
CA THR A 76 8.42 -3.42 3.47
C THR A 76 9.78 -3.57 4.16
N ASP A 77 10.72 -4.34 3.56
CA ASP A 77 12.08 -4.46 4.08
C ASP A 77 12.83 -3.12 4.04
N ARG A 78 12.63 -2.34 2.95
CA ARG A 78 13.23 -1.01 2.80
C ARG A 78 12.74 -0.02 3.87
N ILE A 79 11.45 0.03 4.14
CA ILE A 79 10.92 0.93 5.17
C ILE A 79 11.33 0.47 6.58
N ALA A 80 11.52 -0.83 6.81
CA ALA A 80 12.01 -1.37 8.08
C ALA A 80 13.44 -0.89 8.39
N GLU A 81 14.32 -0.78 7.38
CA GLU A 81 15.67 -0.20 7.55
C GLU A 81 15.58 1.24 8.06
N ILE A 82 14.79 2.08 7.40
CA ILE A 82 14.61 3.47 7.85
C ILE A 82 14.00 3.53 9.26
N ALA A 83 12.98 2.71 9.52
CA ALA A 83 12.31 2.68 10.81
C ALA A 83 13.24 2.26 11.97
N ALA A 84 14.27 1.45 11.70
CA ALA A 84 15.27 1.06 12.70
C ALA A 84 16.13 2.25 13.17
N ASP A 85 16.47 3.15 12.25
CA ASP A 85 17.35 4.30 12.49
C ASP A 85 16.62 5.54 13.05
N LEU A 86 15.27 5.50 13.07
CA LEU A 86 14.50 6.62 13.63
C LEU A 86 14.40 6.54 15.15
N PRO A 87 14.54 7.67 15.86
CA PRO A 87 14.39 7.74 17.32
C PRO A 87 12.91 7.70 17.72
N LEU A 88 12.25 6.59 17.43
CA LEU A 88 10.82 6.37 17.69
C LEU A 88 10.65 5.29 18.76
N SER A 89 9.56 5.37 19.53
CA SER A 89 9.16 4.31 20.46
C SER A 89 8.72 3.04 19.70
N ASP A 90 8.75 1.90 20.37
CA ASP A 90 8.36 0.60 19.77
C ASP A 90 6.90 0.55 19.34
N ASP A 91 6.04 1.33 19.97
CA ASP A 91 4.62 1.46 19.67
C ASP A 91 4.30 2.55 18.63
N ALA A 92 5.29 3.26 18.12
CA ALA A 92 5.11 4.25 17.06
C ALA A 92 4.50 3.60 15.81
N VAL A 93 3.64 4.35 15.12
CA VAL A 93 3.00 3.89 13.88
C VAL A 93 3.76 4.41 12.68
N ILE A 94 4.01 3.52 11.72
CA ILE A 94 4.66 3.80 10.45
C ILE A 94 3.71 3.43 9.32
N VAL A 95 3.38 4.40 8.47
CA VAL A 95 2.53 4.17 7.28
C VAL A 95 3.41 4.07 6.05
N ASN A 96 3.26 2.97 5.32
CA ASN A 96 3.86 2.74 4.01
C ASN A 96 2.89 3.26 2.93
N VAL A 97 3.23 4.38 2.32
CA VAL A 97 2.55 4.92 1.13
C VAL A 97 3.35 4.55 -0.09
N GLN A 98 2.72 3.94 -1.10
CA GLN A 98 3.42 3.52 -2.31
C GLN A 98 3.92 4.73 -3.11
N GLY A 99 5.16 4.64 -3.63
CA GLY A 99 5.81 5.72 -4.38
C GLY A 99 5.20 6.04 -5.75
N ASP A 100 4.10 5.38 -6.12
CA ASP A 100 3.37 5.51 -7.38
C ASP A 100 1.91 5.98 -7.19
N GLU A 101 1.56 6.47 -6.00
CA GLU A 101 0.21 6.96 -5.67
C GLU A 101 0.18 8.48 -5.44
N PRO A 102 0.45 9.33 -6.46
CA PRO A 102 0.50 10.79 -6.30
C PRO A 102 -0.86 11.43 -6.00
N LEU A 103 -1.95 10.68 -6.09
CA LEU A 103 -3.31 11.10 -5.76
C LEU A 103 -3.84 10.43 -4.49
N ILE A 104 -2.96 9.80 -3.67
CA ILE A 104 -3.38 9.16 -2.41
C ILE A 104 -4.21 10.11 -1.56
N ASP A 105 -5.30 9.62 -0.99
CA ASP A 105 -6.11 10.41 -0.06
C ASP A 105 -5.41 10.51 1.31
N PRO A 106 -5.11 11.73 1.80
CA PRO A 106 -4.53 11.93 3.12
C PRO A 106 -5.39 11.36 4.26
N GLU A 107 -6.71 11.37 4.13
CA GLU A 107 -7.60 10.80 5.14
C GLU A 107 -7.50 9.26 5.17
N LEU A 108 -7.25 8.60 4.05
CA LEU A 108 -6.97 7.17 4.02
C LEU A 108 -5.68 6.83 4.78
N ILE A 109 -4.64 7.68 4.67
CA ILE A 109 -3.40 7.53 5.44
C ILE A 109 -3.69 7.63 6.94
N ASN A 110 -4.47 8.64 7.37
CA ASN A 110 -4.89 8.85 8.75
C ASN A 110 -5.67 7.63 9.28
N ALA A 111 -6.67 7.18 8.53
CA ALA A 111 -7.55 6.08 8.90
C ALA A 111 -6.78 4.75 9.06
N CYS A 112 -5.83 4.46 8.19
CA CYS A 112 -4.97 3.27 8.33
C CYS A 112 -4.08 3.36 9.58
N ALA A 113 -3.50 4.54 9.87
CA ALA A 113 -2.66 4.73 11.06
C ALA A 113 -3.45 4.49 12.36
N GLU A 114 -4.69 4.96 12.43
CA GLU A 114 -5.57 4.84 13.61
C GLU A 114 -6.01 3.41 13.93
N ARG A 115 -5.98 2.50 12.93
CA ARG A 115 -6.32 1.09 13.11
C ARG A 115 -5.23 0.27 13.80
N VAL A 116 -3.98 0.76 13.82
CA VAL A 116 -2.85 0.03 14.42
C VAL A 116 -2.89 0.09 15.95
N ASN A 117 -2.74 -1.06 16.59
CA ASN A 117 -2.66 -1.17 18.04
C ASN A 117 -1.85 -2.41 18.47
N ALA A 118 -1.72 -2.67 19.78
CA ALA A 118 -0.93 -3.79 20.30
C ALA A 118 -1.46 -5.18 19.88
N SER A 119 -2.77 -5.34 19.73
CA SER A 119 -3.39 -6.62 19.32
C SER A 119 -3.49 -6.79 17.81
N THR A 120 -3.41 -5.68 17.05
CA THR A 120 -3.50 -5.66 15.60
C THR A 120 -2.38 -4.76 15.06
N PRO A 121 -1.14 -5.31 14.95
CA PRO A 121 0.07 -4.51 14.68
C PRO A 121 0.20 -4.07 13.23
N VAL A 122 -0.73 -4.49 12.36
CA VAL A 122 -0.76 -4.13 10.94
C VAL A 122 -2.17 -3.66 10.58
N ALA A 123 -2.27 -2.64 9.75
CA ALA A 123 -3.52 -2.20 9.15
C ALA A 123 -3.35 -1.97 7.64
N THR A 124 -4.43 -2.11 6.92
CA THR A 124 -4.55 -1.84 5.49
C THR A 124 -5.96 -1.34 5.17
N ALA A 125 -6.31 -1.19 3.89
CA ALA A 125 -7.62 -0.75 3.47
C ALA A 125 -8.24 -1.61 2.38
N ALA A 126 -9.54 -1.47 2.19
CA ALA A 126 -10.28 -2.12 1.12
C ALA A 126 -11.53 -1.30 0.73
N HIS A 127 -12.05 -1.54 -0.46
CA HIS A 127 -13.34 -1.02 -0.92
C HIS A 127 -14.18 -2.12 -1.55
N THR A 128 -15.49 -1.87 -1.69
CA THR A 128 -16.41 -2.81 -2.34
C THR A 128 -16.14 -2.90 -3.84
N ILE A 129 -16.14 -4.11 -4.39
CA ILE A 129 -16.11 -4.37 -5.84
C ILE A 129 -17.54 -4.31 -6.38
N HIS A 130 -17.76 -3.51 -7.43
CA HIS A 130 -19.06 -3.33 -8.05
C HIS A 130 -19.20 -4.05 -9.41
N GLN A 131 -18.09 -4.50 -9.99
CA GLN A 131 -18.08 -5.14 -11.31
C GLN A 131 -17.63 -6.59 -11.21
N ILE A 132 -18.42 -7.51 -11.74
CA ILE A 132 -18.11 -8.95 -11.70
C ILE A 132 -16.77 -9.28 -12.38
N ALA A 133 -16.39 -8.54 -13.41
CA ALA A 133 -15.12 -8.71 -14.10
C ALA A 133 -13.91 -8.49 -13.15
N GLU A 134 -14.02 -7.59 -12.17
CA GLU A 134 -12.97 -7.38 -11.17
C GLU A 134 -12.85 -8.54 -10.18
N VAL A 135 -13.96 -9.19 -9.84
CA VAL A 135 -13.95 -10.37 -8.96
C VAL A 135 -13.11 -11.49 -9.57
N PHE A 136 -13.24 -11.72 -10.87
CA PHE A 136 -12.52 -12.77 -11.60
C PHE A 136 -11.15 -12.32 -12.14
N ASN A 137 -10.77 -11.05 -11.98
CA ASN A 137 -9.47 -10.54 -12.38
C ASN A 137 -8.42 -10.88 -11.31
N SER A 138 -7.42 -11.69 -11.66
CA SER A 138 -6.33 -12.07 -10.76
C SER A 138 -5.38 -10.92 -10.38
N ASN A 139 -5.41 -9.79 -11.11
CA ASN A 139 -4.66 -8.60 -10.73
C ASN A 139 -5.37 -7.77 -9.65
N VAL A 140 -6.66 -7.99 -9.44
CA VAL A 140 -7.43 -7.44 -8.34
C VAL A 140 -7.34 -8.38 -7.15
N VAL A 141 -6.70 -7.96 -6.08
CA VAL A 141 -6.60 -8.74 -4.85
C VAL A 141 -7.88 -8.59 -4.04
N LYS A 142 -8.51 -9.72 -3.71
CA LYS A 142 -9.70 -9.76 -2.85
C LYS A 142 -9.28 -9.95 -1.40
N VAL A 143 -10.11 -9.45 -0.48
CA VAL A 143 -9.95 -9.68 0.96
C VAL A 143 -11.28 -10.06 1.59
N VAL A 144 -11.26 -10.99 2.53
CA VAL A 144 -12.41 -11.33 3.38
C VAL A 144 -12.10 -11.01 4.82
N LEU A 145 -13.11 -10.54 5.55
CA LEU A 145 -12.98 -10.02 6.90
C LEU A 145 -13.70 -10.89 7.92
N ASP A 146 -13.23 -10.85 9.16
CA ASP A 146 -13.97 -11.33 10.31
C ASP A 146 -15.01 -10.30 10.79
N ALA A 147 -15.78 -10.65 11.81
CA ALA A 147 -16.79 -9.77 12.39
C ALA A 147 -16.24 -8.51 13.07
N LYS A 148 -14.91 -8.42 13.28
CA LYS A 148 -14.23 -7.27 13.86
C LYS A 148 -13.62 -6.35 12.81
N GLY A 149 -13.67 -6.75 11.53
CA GLY A 149 -13.06 -6.04 10.43
C GLY A 149 -11.58 -6.35 10.24
N ASP A 150 -11.08 -7.49 10.79
CA ASP A 150 -9.73 -7.95 10.53
C ASP A 150 -9.72 -8.93 9.35
N ALA A 151 -8.65 -8.92 8.58
CA ALA A 151 -8.50 -9.80 7.43
C ALA A 151 -8.39 -11.28 7.85
N LEU A 152 -9.25 -12.11 7.25
CA LEU A 152 -9.15 -13.57 7.32
C LEU A 152 -8.22 -14.12 6.23
N MET A 153 -8.30 -13.55 5.00
CA MET A 153 -7.51 -13.98 3.87
C MET A 153 -7.46 -12.91 2.80
N PHE A 154 -6.32 -12.82 2.11
CA PHE A 154 -6.15 -12.10 0.84
C PHE A 154 -5.90 -13.12 -0.27
N SER A 155 -6.50 -12.93 -1.45
CA SER A 155 -6.27 -13.83 -2.59
C SER A 155 -6.50 -13.14 -3.94
N ARG A 156 -5.80 -13.63 -4.95
CA ARG A 156 -6.06 -13.30 -6.36
C ARG A 156 -7.27 -14.05 -6.92
N ALA A 157 -7.66 -15.17 -6.29
CA ALA A 157 -8.86 -15.92 -6.64
C ALA A 157 -10.14 -15.12 -6.30
N PRO A 158 -11.30 -15.43 -6.93
CA PRO A 158 -12.61 -14.95 -6.48
C PRO A 158 -12.87 -15.35 -5.04
N LEU A 159 -13.04 -14.36 -4.15
CA LEU A 159 -13.17 -14.58 -2.71
C LEU A 159 -14.10 -13.53 -2.09
N PRO A 160 -15.12 -13.94 -1.26
CA PRO A 160 -15.58 -15.33 -1.08
C PRO A 160 -16.27 -15.87 -2.33
N TRP A 161 -16.32 -17.20 -2.50
CA TRP A 161 -17.06 -17.82 -3.59
C TRP A 161 -18.55 -17.82 -3.29
N HIS A 162 -19.35 -17.16 -4.13
CA HIS A 162 -20.81 -17.14 -3.97
C HIS A 162 -21.43 -18.40 -4.59
N ARG A 163 -21.61 -19.47 -3.77
CA ARG A 163 -21.95 -20.82 -4.23
C ARG A 163 -23.14 -20.85 -5.19
N ASP A 164 -24.30 -20.35 -4.77
CA ASP A 164 -25.55 -20.50 -5.50
C ASP A 164 -25.70 -19.46 -6.63
N GLY A 165 -25.11 -18.26 -6.47
CA GLY A 165 -25.08 -17.22 -7.49
C GLY A 165 -24.23 -17.64 -8.70
N PHE A 166 -22.98 -18.02 -8.45
CA PHE A 166 -22.05 -18.40 -9.51
C PHE A 166 -22.39 -19.76 -10.15
N ALA A 167 -23.11 -20.63 -9.44
CA ALA A 167 -23.66 -21.84 -10.05
C ALA A 167 -24.75 -21.54 -11.10
N ARG A 168 -25.48 -20.42 -10.96
CA ARG A 168 -26.49 -19.96 -11.90
C ARG A 168 -25.89 -19.12 -13.03
N ASP A 169 -25.11 -18.12 -12.69
CA ASP A 169 -24.45 -17.22 -13.62
C ASP A 169 -23.21 -16.60 -12.99
N ALA A 170 -22.04 -16.95 -13.51
CA ALA A 170 -20.76 -16.40 -13.06
C ALA A 170 -20.39 -15.07 -13.77
N GLN A 171 -21.24 -14.57 -14.69
CA GLN A 171 -20.99 -13.33 -15.44
C GLN A 171 -21.73 -12.14 -14.86
N SER A 172 -22.64 -12.36 -13.90
CA SER A 172 -23.38 -11.29 -13.23
C SER A 172 -23.08 -11.24 -11.72
N MET A 173 -23.15 -10.04 -11.15
CA MET A 173 -22.97 -9.83 -9.71
C MET A 173 -24.23 -10.30 -8.97
N PRO A 174 -24.15 -11.29 -8.06
CA PRO A 174 -25.29 -11.65 -7.23
C PRO A 174 -25.73 -10.44 -6.35
N PRO A 175 -27.03 -10.23 -6.12
CA PRO A 175 -27.55 -9.03 -5.45
C PRO A 175 -27.12 -8.89 -3.98
N ASP A 176 -26.79 -10.00 -3.30
CA ASP A 176 -26.34 -10.10 -1.91
C ASP A 176 -24.83 -10.31 -1.77
N TYR A 177 -24.05 -10.07 -2.85
CA TYR A 177 -22.62 -10.30 -2.90
C TYR A 177 -21.85 -8.98 -2.87
N THR A 178 -21.09 -8.75 -1.82
CA THR A 178 -20.28 -7.54 -1.59
C THR A 178 -18.80 -7.89 -1.41
N PRO A 179 -18.12 -8.37 -2.46
CA PRO A 179 -16.70 -8.69 -2.37
C PRO A 179 -15.86 -7.42 -2.18
N LEU A 180 -14.72 -7.55 -1.50
CA LEU A 180 -13.84 -6.44 -1.19
C LEU A 180 -12.55 -6.54 -2.01
N ARG A 181 -12.13 -5.40 -2.57
CA ARG A 181 -10.82 -5.19 -3.18
C ARG A 181 -9.86 -4.57 -2.19
N HIS A 182 -8.73 -5.21 -1.99
CA HIS A 182 -7.64 -4.69 -1.19
C HIS A 182 -6.99 -3.45 -1.83
N ILE A 183 -6.62 -2.46 -0.99
CA ILE A 183 -5.87 -1.26 -1.34
C ILE A 183 -4.47 -1.39 -0.75
N GLY A 184 -3.42 -1.16 -1.56
CA GLY A 184 -2.01 -1.42 -1.24
C GLY A 184 -1.36 -0.47 -0.23
N ILE A 185 -2.12 0.25 0.60
CA ILE A 185 -1.59 1.04 1.71
C ILE A 185 -1.47 0.18 2.96
N TYR A 186 -0.39 0.38 3.74
CA TYR A 186 -0.19 -0.34 5.00
C TYR A 186 0.28 0.58 6.11
N ALA A 187 -0.25 0.36 7.30
CA ALA A 187 0.27 0.93 8.54
C ALA A 187 0.78 -0.19 9.44
N TYR A 188 1.89 0.06 10.11
CA TYR A 188 2.55 -0.92 10.96
C TYR A 188 2.87 -0.31 12.32
N ARG A 189 2.74 -1.09 13.37
CA ARG A 189 3.41 -0.82 14.63
C ARG A 189 4.92 -1.05 14.44
N ARG A 190 5.77 -0.12 14.90
CA ARG A 190 7.21 -0.15 14.66
C ARG A 190 7.87 -1.45 15.11
N ASP A 191 7.57 -1.92 16.33
CA ASP A 191 8.15 -3.16 16.85
C ASP A 191 7.81 -4.39 15.98
N PHE A 192 6.64 -4.41 15.37
CA PHE A 192 6.25 -5.44 14.39
C PHE A 192 7.00 -5.26 13.07
N LEU A 193 7.06 -4.05 12.53
CA LEU A 193 7.76 -3.75 11.29
C LEU A 193 9.24 -4.17 11.35
N LEU A 194 9.92 -3.94 12.47
CA LEU A 194 11.32 -4.34 12.67
C LEU A 194 11.50 -5.88 12.76
N ARG A 195 10.45 -6.62 13.11
CA ARG A 195 10.45 -8.08 13.14
C ARG A 195 10.07 -8.70 11.80
N TYR A 196 9.30 -7.99 10.98
CA TYR A 196 8.76 -8.51 9.71
C TYR A 196 9.85 -9.09 8.78
N PRO A 197 11.00 -8.47 8.54
CA PRO A 197 12.06 -9.03 7.69
C PRO A 197 12.65 -10.35 8.20
N LYS A 198 12.45 -10.67 9.50
CA LYS A 198 12.95 -11.90 10.14
C LYS A 198 11.92 -13.04 10.10
N LEU A 199 10.68 -12.76 9.72
CA LEU A 199 9.66 -13.78 9.54
C LEU A 199 9.96 -14.61 8.29
N ALA A 200 9.88 -15.93 8.41
CA ALA A 200 10.04 -16.82 7.26
C ALA A 200 8.97 -16.53 6.19
N VAL A 201 9.38 -16.50 4.94
CA VAL A 201 8.46 -16.37 3.79
C VAL A 201 7.48 -17.55 3.80
N SER A 202 6.19 -17.25 3.69
CA SER A 202 5.17 -18.30 3.70
C SER A 202 4.94 -18.90 2.32
N PRO A 203 4.52 -20.19 2.22
CA PRO A 203 4.15 -20.78 0.94
C PRO A 203 3.02 -20.00 0.24
N LEU A 204 2.04 -19.48 0.98
CA LEU A 204 0.94 -18.70 0.42
C LEU A 204 1.43 -17.38 -0.18
N GLU A 205 2.34 -16.69 0.49
CA GLU A 205 2.98 -15.47 -0.03
C GLU A 205 3.67 -15.72 -1.37
N THR A 206 4.40 -16.83 -1.48
CA THR A 206 5.11 -17.21 -2.71
C THR A 206 4.14 -17.56 -3.85
N ILE A 207 3.10 -18.34 -3.56
CA ILE A 207 2.12 -18.79 -4.57
C ILE A 207 1.27 -17.62 -5.08
N GLU A 208 0.75 -16.79 -4.18
CA GLU A 208 -0.12 -15.67 -4.51
C GLU A 208 0.67 -14.40 -4.89
N ALA A 209 1.98 -14.35 -4.64
CA ALA A 209 2.82 -13.14 -4.72
C ALA A 209 2.18 -11.97 -3.94
N LEU A 210 1.83 -12.22 -2.67
CA LEU A 210 1.16 -11.30 -1.75
C LEU A 210 1.88 -11.29 -0.41
N GLU A 211 2.71 -10.27 -0.16
CA GLU A 211 3.58 -10.15 1.03
C GLU A 211 2.79 -10.17 2.35
N GLN A 212 1.59 -9.60 2.39
CA GLN A 212 0.76 -9.54 3.59
C GLN A 212 0.28 -10.91 4.08
N LEU A 213 0.32 -11.94 3.24
CA LEU A 213 0.00 -13.31 3.65
C LEU A 213 1.03 -13.85 4.65
N ARG A 214 2.28 -13.35 4.66
CA ARG A 214 3.27 -13.68 5.69
C ARG A 214 2.78 -13.29 7.08
N VAL A 215 2.15 -12.12 7.20
CA VAL A 215 1.60 -11.63 8.48
C VAL A 215 0.55 -12.60 9.03
N LEU A 216 -0.43 -12.95 8.19
CA LEU A 216 -1.51 -13.89 8.57
C LEU A 216 -0.98 -15.30 8.84
N TRP A 217 -0.03 -15.79 8.02
CA TRP A 217 0.58 -17.11 8.19
C TRP A 217 1.25 -17.28 9.56
N HIS A 218 1.88 -16.20 10.07
CA HIS A 218 2.52 -16.20 11.39
C HIS A 218 1.55 -15.88 12.54
N GLY A 219 0.23 -15.88 12.29
CA GLY A 219 -0.80 -15.70 13.30
C GLY A 219 -1.00 -14.27 13.77
N HIS A 220 -0.43 -13.28 13.05
CA HIS A 220 -0.68 -11.88 13.33
C HIS A 220 -1.93 -11.37 12.63
N ARG A 221 -2.55 -10.34 13.17
CA ARG A 221 -3.79 -9.74 12.65
C ARG A 221 -3.48 -8.54 11.77
N ILE A 222 -4.33 -8.33 10.78
CA ILE A 222 -4.34 -7.14 9.91
C ILE A 222 -5.72 -6.52 9.98
N ALA A 223 -5.86 -5.33 10.57
CA ALA A 223 -7.09 -4.57 10.52
C ALA A 223 -7.32 -4.02 9.12
N VAL A 224 -8.57 -4.00 8.66
CA VAL A 224 -8.92 -3.44 7.35
C VAL A 224 -9.83 -2.24 7.52
N HIS A 225 -9.42 -1.08 7.02
CA HIS A 225 -10.27 0.09 6.92
C HIS A 225 -11.09 -0.01 5.63
N LEU A 226 -12.41 0.07 5.74
CA LEU A 226 -13.29 0.12 4.57
C LEU A 226 -13.49 1.56 4.14
N VAL A 227 -13.29 1.83 2.86
CA VAL A 227 -13.59 3.11 2.23
C VAL A 227 -14.82 2.97 1.34
N ASP A 228 -15.66 4.01 1.31
CA ASP A 228 -16.89 4.03 0.53
C ASP A 228 -16.61 4.15 -0.97
N GLU A 229 -15.63 4.99 -1.34
CA GLU A 229 -15.26 5.24 -2.72
C GLU A 229 -13.88 4.63 -3.05
N PRO A 230 -13.73 4.01 -4.24
CA PRO A 230 -12.43 3.50 -4.66
C PRO A 230 -11.41 4.65 -4.77
N PRO A 231 -10.20 4.50 -4.20
CA PRO A 231 -9.15 5.52 -4.35
C PRO A 231 -8.74 5.67 -5.82
N ALA A 232 -8.13 6.81 -6.14
CA ALA A 232 -7.50 6.98 -7.44
C ALA A 232 -6.46 5.86 -7.67
N ALA A 233 -6.47 5.29 -8.88
CA ALA A 233 -5.51 4.24 -9.21
C ALA A 233 -4.08 4.79 -9.28
N GLY A 234 -3.13 4.03 -8.75
CA GLY A 234 -1.70 4.30 -8.87
C GLY A 234 -1.23 4.30 -10.34
N ILE A 235 -0.01 4.75 -10.55
CA ILE A 235 0.62 4.83 -11.87
C ILE A 235 1.49 3.61 -12.08
N ASP A 236 1.12 2.74 -13.01
CA ASP A 236 1.88 1.56 -13.39
C ASP A 236 2.32 1.55 -14.85
N THR A 237 1.58 2.26 -15.68
CA THR A 237 1.77 2.32 -17.14
C THR A 237 1.92 3.76 -17.62
N PRO A 238 2.44 4.00 -18.85
CA PRO A 238 2.44 5.33 -19.46
C PRO A 238 1.03 5.95 -19.56
N GLU A 239 0.00 5.14 -19.80
CA GLU A 239 -1.39 5.59 -19.89
C GLU A 239 -1.90 6.10 -18.54
N ASP A 240 -1.52 5.43 -17.44
CA ASP A 240 -1.82 5.88 -16.08
C ASP A 240 -1.17 7.23 -15.80
N LEU A 241 0.11 7.39 -16.22
CA LEU A 241 0.85 8.64 -16.04
C LEU A 241 0.14 9.81 -16.76
N GLU A 242 -0.30 9.60 -18.01
CA GLU A 242 -1.03 10.63 -18.75
C GLU A 242 -2.39 10.96 -18.12
N ARG A 243 -3.10 9.98 -17.57
CA ARG A 243 -4.34 10.20 -16.82
C ARG A 243 -4.08 11.11 -15.62
N VAL A 244 -3.05 10.82 -14.84
CA VAL A 244 -2.70 11.59 -13.64
C VAL A 244 -2.18 12.99 -14.00
N ARG A 245 -1.38 13.15 -15.06
CA ARG A 245 -0.94 14.47 -15.56
C ARG A 245 -2.11 15.41 -15.82
N LYS A 246 -3.19 14.90 -16.40
CA LYS A 246 -4.41 15.69 -16.66
C LYS A 246 -5.05 16.21 -15.37
N HIS A 247 -4.98 15.44 -14.29
CA HIS A 247 -5.49 15.85 -12.97
C HIS A 247 -4.72 17.05 -12.39
N PHE A 248 -3.40 17.12 -12.63
CA PHE A 248 -2.54 18.21 -12.15
C PHE A 248 -2.45 19.41 -13.11
N ALA A 249 -3.04 19.35 -14.30
CA ALA A 249 -3.01 20.42 -15.30
C ALA A 249 -4.16 21.44 -15.15
N VAL A 250 -4.98 21.31 -14.09
CA VAL A 250 -6.15 22.17 -13.80
C VAL A 250 -5.78 23.29 -12.84
#